data_9ac5d7bdf87d0ea52e5363bd4647c5c6
#
_entry.id   9ac5d7bdf87d0ea52e5363bd4647c5c6
#
_cell.length_a   1.000
_cell.length_b   1.000
_cell.length_c   1.000
_cell.angle_alpha   90.00
_cell.angle_beta   90.00
_cell.angle_gamma   90.00
#
_symmetry.space_group_name_H-M   'P 1'
#
loop_
_entity.id
_entity.type
_entity.pdbx_description
1 polymer ?
#
loop_
_entity_poly.entity_id
_entity_poly.type
_entity_poly.pdbx_seq_one_letter_code
_entity_poly.pdbx_strand_id
1 'polypeptide(L)'
;MKFLNIIFTLFGVVTVIFFLFQVLPGDPARMMMDQNENKEQLKVIKEKYGFNEPIIKQYLYYLNDLSVISLHAKDPKKITFFSKNKYSAIELIEFKYSFLVLKLPYLRESYQRRGVKVSTIISNTFPNTIVL
;
A
#
# COMPACT_ATOMS: atom_id res chain seq x y z
N MET A 1 -11.67 1.56 -26.90
CA MET A 1 -12.06 2.77 -26.16
C MET A 1 -12.69 2.48 -24.78
N LYS A 2 -13.62 1.50 -24.64
CA LYS A 2 -14.24 1.19 -23.34
C LYS A 2 -13.23 0.77 -22.25
N PHE A 3 -12.21 0.00 -22.61
CA PHE A 3 -11.16 -0.43 -21.66
C PHE A 3 -10.33 0.75 -21.14
N LEU A 4 -10.01 1.71 -22.00
CA LEU A 4 -9.27 2.92 -21.59
C LEU A 4 -10.08 3.76 -20.59
N ASN A 5 -11.38 3.89 -20.81
CA ASN A 5 -12.26 4.62 -19.90
C ASN A 5 -12.35 3.96 -18.51
N ILE A 6 -12.36 2.62 -18.46
CA ILE A 6 -12.33 1.88 -17.20
C ILE A 6 -11.03 2.16 -16.44
N ILE A 7 -9.88 2.14 -17.12
CA ILE A 7 -8.58 2.45 -16.50
C ILE A 7 -8.56 3.89 -15.97
N PHE A 8 -9.06 4.87 -16.76
CA PHE A 8 -9.11 6.26 -16.32
C PHE A 8 -10.02 6.46 -15.12
N THR A 9 -11.18 5.81 -15.12
CA THR A 9 -12.10 5.87 -13.98
C THR A 9 -11.49 5.26 -12.74
N LEU A 10 -10.89 4.08 -12.86
CA LEU A 10 -10.22 3.40 -11.74
C LEU A 10 -9.08 4.26 -11.18
N PHE A 11 -8.25 4.83 -12.06
CA PHE A 11 -7.17 5.72 -11.67
C PHE A 11 -7.69 6.97 -10.94
N GLY A 12 -8.78 7.58 -11.44
CA GLY A 12 -9.42 8.71 -10.79
C GLY A 12 -9.94 8.40 -9.40
N VAL A 13 -10.64 7.27 -9.25
CA VAL A 13 -11.15 6.81 -7.95
C VAL A 13 -10.01 6.56 -6.96
N VAL A 14 -8.96 5.84 -7.37
CA VAL A 14 -7.78 5.56 -6.54
C VAL A 14 -7.10 6.85 -6.09
N THR A 15 -6.97 7.82 -6.99
CA THR A 15 -6.38 9.14 -6.69
C THR A 15 -7.20 9.90 -5.66
N VAL A 16 -8.52 9.98 -5.86
CA VAL A 16 -9.44 10.67 -4.93
C VAL A 16 -9.38 10.02 -3.55
N ILE A 17 -9.43 8.69 -3.47
CA ILE A 17 -9.34 7.96 -2.19
C ILE A 17 -8.03 8.27 -1.48
N PHE A 18 -6.90 8.25 -2.20
CA PHE A 18 -5.60 8.57 -1.61
C PHE A 18 -5.59 9.96 -0.99
N PHE A 19 -6.04 10.99 -1.73
CA PHE A 19 -6.06 12.36 -1.23
C PHE A 19 -7.07 12.56 -0.11
N LEU A 20 -8.22 11.89 -0.13
CA LEU A 20 -9.16 11.93 0.98
C LEU A 20 -8.53 11.45 2.29
N PHE A 21 -7.77 10.35 2.26
CA PHE A 21 -7.04 9.88 3.45
C PHE A 21 -5.94 10.84 3.91
N GLN A 22 -5.36 11.65 3.02
CA GLN A 22 -4.37 12.66 3.40
C GLN A 22 -5.01 13.92 4.01
N VAL A 23 -6.22 14.27 3.57
CA VAL A 23 -6.94 15.47 4.05
C VAL A 23 -7.71 15.21 5.34
N LEU A 24 -8.12 13.96 5.59
CA LEU A 24 -8.80 13.59 6.83
C LEU A 24 -7.92 13.94 8.04
N PRO A 25 -8.50 14.63 9.04
CA PRO A 25 -7.77 14.96 10.26
C PRO A 25 -7.42 13.67 11.02
N GLY A 26 -6.15 13.30 10.97
CA GLY A 26 -5.60 12.14 11.63
C GLY A 26 -4.28 11.74 10.98
N ASP A 27 -3.24 11.57 11.80
CA ASP A 27 -1.97 11.02 11.33
C ASP A 27 -2.15 9.49 11.15
N PRO A 28 -2.06 8.94 9.93
CA PRO A 28 -2.22 7.49 9.72
C PRO A 28 -1.30 6.65 10.61
N ALA A 29 -0.11 7.16 10.91
CA ALA A 29 0.82 6.49 11.82
C ALA A 29 0.27 6.42 13.25
N ARG A 30 -0.45 7.45 13.71
CA ARG A 30 -1.10 7.44 15.03
C ARG A 30 -2.27 6.46 15.07
N MET A 31 -3.04 6.34 13.99
CA MET A 31 -4.12 5.35 13.90
C MET A 31 -3.63 3.91 14.03
N MET A 32 -2.37 3.66 13.68
CA MET A 32 -1.72 2.35 13.79
C MET A 32 -1.10 2.11 15.18
N MET A 33 -1.15 3.09 16.07
CA MET A 33 -0.64 2.98 17.46
C MET A 33 -1.76 2.60 18.43
N ASP A 34 -1.36 1.93 19.52
CA ASP A 34 -2.25 1.75 20.68
C ASP A 34 -2.37 3.06 21.46
N GLN A 35 -3.26 3.05 22.46
CA GLN A 35 -3.58 4.22 23.31
C GLN A 35 -2.36 4.83 24.03
N ASN A 36 -1.26 4.11 24.16
CA ASN A 36 0.00 4.61 24.70
C ASN A 36 0.87 5.18 23.57
N GLU A 37 0.71 6.47 23.31
CA GLU A 37 1.53 7.17 22.31
C GLU A 37 2.99 7.26 22.77
N ASN A 38 3.87 6.42 22.19
CA ASN A 38 5.30 6.54 22.33
C ASN A 38 5.88 7.22 21.06
N LYS A 39 6.57 8.35 21.24
CA LYS A 39 7.19 9.11 20.13
C LYS A 39 8.16 8.27 19.30
N GLU A 40 8.87 7.34 19.93
CA GLU A 40 9.82 6.45 19.23
C GLU A 40 9.08 5.46 18.32
N GLN A 41 7.99 4.86 18.82
CA GLN A 41 7.15 3.96 18.01
C GLN A 41 6.50 4.70 16.85
N LEU A 42 6.04 5.93 17.06
CA LEU A 42 5.48 6.78 16.00
C LEU A 42 6.50 7.02 14.89
N LYS A 43 7.76 7.33 15.26
CA LYS A 43 8.85 7.52 14.31
C LYS A 43 9.11 6.25 13.48
N VAL A 44 9.21 5.10 14.14
CA VAL A 44 9.42 3.80 13.47
C VAL A 44 8.29 3.48 12.50
N ILE A 45 7.03 3.72 12.87
CA ILE A 45 5.88 3.51 11.99
C ILE A 45 5.95 4.45 10.79
N LYS A 46 6.23 5.73 11.00
CA LYS A 46 6.38 6.72 9.91
C LYS A 46 7.48 6.34 8.92
N GLU A 47 8.62 5.90 9.41
CA GLU A 47 9.73 5.44 8.57
C GLU A 47 9.36 4.14 7.81
N LYS A 48 8.76 3.17 8.50
CA LYS A 48 8.37 1.88 7.90
C LYS A 48 7.38 2.03 6.75
N TYR A 49 6.40 2.91 6.89
CA TYR A 49 5.32 3.10 5.90
C TYR A 49 5.54 4.31 4.99
N GLY A 50 6.59 5.10 5.23
CA GLY A 50 6.94 6.26 4.42
C GLY A 50 6.03 7.46 4.64
N PHE A 51 5.36 7.58 5.78
CA PHE A 51 4.50 8.72 6.11
C PHE A 51 5.27 10.02 6.35
N ASN A 52 6.60 9.95 6.53
CA ASN A 52 7.50 11.09 6.61
C ASN A 52 7.97 11.61 5.24
N GLU A 53 7.69 10.88 4.18
CA GLU A 53 8.03 11.30 2.83
C GLU A 53 7.05 12.35 2.29
N PRO A 54 7.47 13.18 1.31
CA PRO A 54 6.56 14.10 0.63
C PRO A 54 5.33 13.38 0.04
N ILE A 55 4.17 14.03 0.05
CA ILE A 55 2.87 13.46 -0.39
C ILE A 55 2.97 12.86 -1.79
N ILE A 56 3.72 13.51 -2.70
CA ILE A 56 3.90 13.00 -4.08
C ILE A 56 4.63 11.65 -4.07
N LYS A 57 5.67 11.48 -3.25
CA LYS A 57 6.36 10.20 -3.13
C LYS A 57 5.47 9.13 -2.50
N GLN A 58 4.70 9.48 -1.47
CA GLN A 58 3.73 8.58 -0.87
C GLN A 58 2.70 8.12 -1.90
N TYR A 59 2.22 9.02 -2.76
CA TYR A 59 1.31 8.70 -3.85
C TYR A 59 1.93 7.76 -4.89
N LEU A 60 3.18 8.01 -5.29
CA LEU A 60 3.89 7.13 -6.22
C LEU A 60 4.11 5.72 -5.63
N TYR A 61 4.45 5.62 -4.34
CA TYR A 61 4.56 4.32 -3.66
C TYR A 61 3.21 3.60 -3.59
N TYR A 62 2.14 4.34 -3.35
CA TYR A 62 0.78 3.80 -3.34
C TYR A 62 0.37 3.26 -4.71
N LEU A 63 0.62 4.01 -5.78
CA LEU A 63 0.38 3.54 -7.15
C LEU A 63 1.22 2.32 -7.51
N ASN A 64 2.50 2.29 -7.11
CA ASN A 64 3.38 1.15 -7.32
C ASN A 64 2.88 -0.09 -6.55
N ASP A 65 2.35 0.07 -5.34
CA ASP A 65 1.78 -1.02 -4.57
C ASP A 65 0.51 -1.58 -5.21
N LEU A 66 -0.36 -0.73 -5.76
CA LEU A 66 -1.59 -1.14 -6.45
C LEU A 66 -1.34 -1.69 -7.85
N SER A 67 -0.24 -1.31 -8.49
CA SER A 67 0.07 -1.75 -9.86
C SER A 67 0.34 -3.25 -9.91
N VAL A 68 -0.19 -3.89 -10.97
CA VAL A 68 0.09 -5.29 -11.27
C VAL A 68 1.55 -5.49 -11.70
N ILE A 69 2.11 -4.52 -12.44
CA ILE A 69 3.54 -4.47 -12.79
C ILE A 69 4.17 -3.36 -11.97
N SER A 70 5.16 -3.69 -11.16
CA SER A 70 5.74 -2.74 -10.21
C SER A 70 7.24 -2.90 -10.06
N LEU A 71 7.89 -1.79 -9.68
CA LEU A 71 9.32 -1.73 -9.40
C LEU A 71 9.57 -1.83 -7.90
N HIS A 72 10.42 -2.75 -7.51
CA HIS A 72 10.80 -2.96 -6.12
C HIS A 72 12.31 -2.87 -5.94
N ALA A 73 12.75 -2.25 -4.85
CA ALA A 73 14.16 -2.13 -4.51
C ALA A 73 14.70 -3.43 -3.91
N LYS A 74 16.00 -3.69 -4.15
CA LYS A 74 16.76 -4.76 -3.48
C LYS A 74 17.18 -4.41 -2.07
N ASP A 75 17.27 -3.11 -1.75
CA ASP A 75 17.74 -2.60 -0.46
C ASP A 75 16.64 -2.74 0.61
N PRO A 76 16.89 -3.51 1.69
CA PRO A 76 15.93 -3.70 2.78
C PRO A 76 15.54 -2.42 3.52
N LYS A 77 16.34 -1.37 3.41
CA LYS A 77 16.06 -0.07 4.06
C LYS A 77 15.05 0.78 3.29
N LYS A 78 14.75 0.41 2.04
CA LYS A 78 13.79 1.17 1.21
C LYS A 78 12.37 0.69 1.45
N ILE A 79 11.43 1.62 1.43
CA ILE A 79 9.99 1.37 1.58
C ILE A 79 9.47 0.41 0.50
N THR A 80 10.04 0.52 -0.71
CA THR A 80 9.73 -0.33 -1.87
C THR A 80 10.49 -1.65 -1.89
N PHE A 81 11.10 -2.07 -0.78
CA PHE A 81 11.85 -3.33 -0.70
C PHE A 81 10.97 -4.53 -1.08
N PHE A 82 11.50 -5.38 -1.94
CA PHE A 82 10.83 -6.61 -2.35
C PHE A 82 10.91 -7.67 -1.24
N SER A 83 9.76 -8.12 -0.77
CA SER A 83 9.66 -9.24 0.17
C SER A 83 8.61 -10.23 -0.31
N LYS A 84 8.99 -11.49 -0.48
CA LYS A 84 8.06 -12.57 -0.89
C LYS A 84 6.91 -12.78 0.09
N ASN A 85 7.13 -12.48 1.37
CA ASN A 85 6.07 -12.55 2.40
C ASN A 85 5.07 -11.39 2.31
N LYS A 86 5.51 -10.24 1.80
CA LYS A 86 4.68 -9.06 1.64
C LYS A 86 3.86 -9.10 0.35
N TYR A 87 4.49 -9.51 -0.75
CA TYR A 87 3.91 -9.51 -2.08
C TYR A 87 3.81 -10.94 -2.61
N SER A 88 2.63 -11.32 -3.08
CA SER A 88 2.48 -12.53 -3.92
C SER A 88 2.86 -12.17 -5.35
N ALA A 89 4.14 -12.31 -5.67
CA ALA A 89 4.71 -11.78 -6.90
C ALA A 89 5.64 -12.76 -7.61
N ILE A 90 5.67 -12.65 -8.93
CA ILE A 90 6.60 -13.34 -9.82
C ILE A 90 7.63 -12.32 -10.29
N GLU A 91 8.89 -12.60 -10.11
CA GLU A 91 9.98 -11.77 -10.60
C GLU A 91 10.06 -11.90 -12.14
N LEU A 92 9.90 -10.79 -12.86
CA LEU A 92 9.98 -10.77 -14.33
C LEU A 92 11.39 -10.46 -14.81
N ILE A 93 11.96 -9.38 -14.30
CA ILE A 93 13.27 -8.87 -14.73
C ILE A 93 14.04 -8.38 -13.50
N GLU A 94 15.27 -8.81 -13.39
CA GLU A 94 16.20 -8.35 -12.37
C GLU A 94 17.10 -7.26 -12.93
N PHE A 95 17.09 -6.07 -12.30
CA PHE A 95 18.03 -4.99 -12.57
C PHE A 95 19.10 -4.95 -11.47
N LYS A 96 20.15 -4.17 -11.68
CA LYS A 96 21.27 -4.03 -10.73
C LYS A 96 20.79 -3.62 -9.31
N TYR A 97 19.81 -2.73 -9.21
CA TYR A 97 19.33 -2.15 -7.94
C TYR A 97 17.85 -2.39 -7.65
N SER A 98 17.12 -3.02 -8.58
CA SER A 98 15.66 -3.21 -8.46
C SER A 98 15.20 -4.47 -9.16
N PHE A 99 13.98 -4.89 -8.81
CA PHE A 99 13.23 -5.95 -9.50
C PHE A 99 12.02 -5.35 -10.19
N LEU A 100 11.77 -5.76 -11.42
CA LEU A 100 10.46 -5.62 -12.05
C LEU A 100 9.67 -6.89 -11.76
N VAL A 101 8.54 -6.76 -11.10
CA VAL A 101 7.74 -7.90 -10.67
C VAL A 101 6.31 -7.81 -11.18
N LEU A 102 5.74 -8.96 -11.48
CA LEU A 102 4.32 -9.13 -11.72
C LEU A 102 3.69 -9.61 -10.41
N LYS A 103 2.75 -8.87 -9.88
CA LYS A 103 2.10 -9.18 -8.60
C LYS A 103 0.60 -8.89 -8.61
N LEU A 104 -0.11 -9.47 -7.66
CA LEU A 104 -1.45 -9.00 -7.34
C LEU A 104 -1.38 -7.61 -6.68
N PRO A 105 -2.38 -6.73 -6.93
CA PRO A 105 -2.44 -5.43 -6.28
C PRO A 105 -2.32 -5.55 -4.77
N TYR A 106 -1.34 -4.83 -4.19
CA TYR A 106 -1.11 -4.83 -2.75
C TYR A 106 -1.85 -3.66 -2.11
N LEU A 107 -2.92 -3.97 -1.38
CA LEU A 107 -3.80 -3.00 -0.72
C LEU A 107 -3.27 -2.53 0.64
N ARG A 108 -2.02 -2.87 0.97
CA ARG A 108 -1.36 -2.58 2.25
C ARG A 108 -2.02 -3.24 3.47
N GLU A 109 -1.54 -2.87 4.64
CA GLU A 109 -2.07 -3.32 5.92
C GLU A 109 -3.16 -2.37 6.41
N SER A 110 -4.12 -2.91 7.17
CA SER A 110 -5.17 -2.12 7.78
C SER A 110 -4.62 -1.18 8.85
N TYR A 111 -5.06 0.07 8.86
CA TYR A 111 -4.70 1.03 9.90
C TYR A 111 -5.33 0.71 11.26
N GLN A 112 -6.45 -0.03 11.27
CA GLN A 112 -7.15 -0.40 12.49
C GLN A 112 -6.72 -1.77 13.04
N ARG A 113 -6.29 -2.70 12.17
CA ARG A 113 -5.87 -4.05 12.54
C ARG A 113 -4.42 -4.25 12.16
N ARG A 114 -3.51 -4.08 13.11
CA ARG A 114 -2.07 -4.22 12.89
C ARG A 114 -1.69 -5.56 12.30
N GLY A 115 -0.80 -5.52 11.31
CA GLY A 115 -0.25 -6.71 10.68
C GLY A 115 -1.25 -7.51 9.83
N VAL A 116 -2.49 -7.02 9.69
CA VAL A 116 -3.51 -7.67 8.86
C VAL A 116 -3.62 -6.96 7.52
N LYS A 117 -3.37 -7.71 6.44
CA LYS A 117 -3.51 -7.20 5.07
C LYS A 117 -4.98 -6.89 4.77
N VAL A 118 -5.26 -5.78 4.11
CA VAL A 118 -6.61 -5.41 3.67
C VAL A 118 -7.22 -6.49 2.77
N SER A 119 -6.43 -7.11 1.90
CA SER A 119 -6.86 -8.23 1.07
C SER A 119 -7.39 -9.41 1.88
N THR A 120 -6.80 -9.72 3.02
CA THR A 120 -7.28 -10.79 3.93
C THR A 120 -8.61 -10.42 4.57
N ILE A 121 -8.79 -9.16 4.97
CA ILE A 121 -10.06 -8.68 5.51
C ILE A 121 -11.16 -8.80 4.46
N ILE A 122 -10.88 -8.35 3.24
CA ILE A 122 -11.83 -8.42 2.11
C ILE A 122 -12.19 -9.87 1.83
N SER A 123 -11.23 -10.78 1.68
CA SER A 123 -11.50 -12.19 1.37
C SER A 123 -12.31 -12.91 2.45
N ASN A 124 -12.15 -12.53 3.71
CA ASN A 124 -12.91 -13.11 4.82
C ASN A 124 -14.34 -12.53 4.95
N THR A 125 -14.53 -11.29 4.51
CA THR A 125 -15.83 -10.59 4.66
C THR A 125 -16.69 -10.72 3.40
N PHE A 126 -16.07 -10.78 2.22
CA PHE A 126 -16.74 -10.82 0.93
C PHE A 126 -17.74 -11.98 0.76
N PRO A 127 -17.44 -13.24 1.18
CA PRO A 127 -18.40 -14.33 1.10
C PRO A 127 -19.71 -14.05 1.84
N ASN A 128 -19.62 -13.42 3.01
CA ASN A 128 -20.80 -13.06 3.81
C ASN A 128 -21.65 -11.98 3.13
N THR A 129 -21.02 -11.08 2.38
CA THR A 129 -21.72 -10.03 1.62
C THR A 129 -22.44 -10.59 0.40
N ILE A 130 -21.89 -11.63 -0.24
CA ILE A 130 -22.53 -12.31 -1.40
C ILE A 130 -23.76 -13.11 -0.97
N VAL A 131 -23.74 -13.70 0.22
CA VAL A 131 -24.85 -14.55 0.74
C VAL A 131 -26.03 -13.71 1.22
N LEU A 132 -25.81 -12.42 1.50
CA LEU A 132 -26.88 -11.48 1.85
C LEU A 132 -27.58 -10.95 0.61
#